data_cc9aea03087818d51ef099f017e7f989
#
_entry.id   cc9aea03087818d51ef099f017e7f989
#
_cell.length_a   1.000
_cell.length_b   1.000
_cell.length_c   1.000
_cell.angle_alpha   90.00
_cell.angle_beta   90.00
_cell.angle_gamma   90.00
#
_symmetry.space_group_name_H-M   'P 1'
#
loop_
_entity.id
_entity.type
_entity.pdbx_description
1 polymer ?
#
loop_
_entity_poly.entity_id
_entity_poly.type
_entity_poly.pdbx_seq_one_letter_code
_entity_poly.pdbx_strand_id
1 'polypeptide(L)'
;MIRLIEFNNFRDSMIFMKTVLSCTVLFYFKIFTLFQNIIIIDGYTDEPSGLGVPPYIGVYPRLVAGIIWFIDKSKNIRYYTIDTVRANLNSIIKNINKSDLVVFIAGSEVPGKYIGGKPITIDEIEYLSYLLKDCVKILVGPAARFGLGSGGGFTAVATSDLAKFFDIIVTGDPELFFYDLIKYGFEKADPSVFRENYDLANKAFIYGSKIVKQHPNYGWNLIVEIETYRGCPRWITGGCSFCIEPRYGRPIMRNPEDIVSEVESLYKHGVRHIRLGKQPDILTYMSGEIGLKEFPKPNVNALEKLFHGIRLTALGLRTIHIDNVNPGTIVHNIKESIEAIKIIIKYHTPGDVAALGIESFDEKVVRLNNLKVYPDEALEAIRLINKYGSVRGWNGLPHLLPGINLLHGLPGESRETYRLNILYLNKIIDEKLLVRRVNIRKISILEKTPLWIKRDIVMKNIRKYSRLFNNYRKYVMEFFDKKMLSRITPSGCVLRYLFVERRIGEYVIARQPASYPIVVKIRDHLNIGECIDARVKKSASKSVLASRVV
;
A
#
# COMPACT_ATOMS: atom_id res chain seq x y z
N MET A 1 36.51 -31.12 9.13
CA MET A 1 37.86 -31.52 9.56
C MET A 1 38.84 -30.56 8.89
N ILE A 2 39.14 -29.42 9.55
CA ILE A 2 40.10 -28.42 9.06
C ILE A 2 41.47 -28.89 9.47
N ARG A 3 42.33 -29.27 8.52
CA ARG A 3 43.75 -29.53 8.79
C ARG A 3 44.43 -28.18 9.02
N LEU A 4 44.96 -27.97 10.23
CA LEU A 4 45.90 -26.89 10.52
C LEU A 4 47.15 -27.11 9.66
N ILE A 5 47.43 -26.14 8.79
CA ILE A 5 48.69 -26.07 8.04
C ILE A 5 49.64 -25.26 8.93
N GLU A 6 50.64 -25.91 9.49
CA GLU A 6 51.73 -25.23 10.19
C GLU A 6 52.66 -24.61 9.16
N PHE A 7 52.84 -23.30 9.24
CA PHE A 7 53.78 -22.55 8.40
C PHE A 7 55.13 -22.43 9.09
N ASN A 8 56.17 -22.95 8.45
CA ASN A 8 57.54 -22.96 8.99
C ASN A 8 58.31 -21.64 8.83
N ASN A 9 57.70 -20.61 8.20
CA ASN A 9 58.38 -19.31 8.03
C ASN A 9 57.40 -18.14 7.92
N PHE A 10 57.69 -17.02 8.57
CA PHE A 10 56.91 -15.78 8.56
C PHE A 10 56.67 -15.21 7.13
N ARG A 11 57.59 -15.47 6.22
CA ARG A 11 57.48 -15.08 4.81
C ARG A 11 56.40 -15.86 4.05
N ASP A 12 56.28 -17.16 4.33
CA ASP A 12 55.28 -18.03 3.67
C ASP A 12 53.85 -17.75 4.20
N SER A 13 53.71 -17.43 5.48
CA SER A 13 52.42 -17.01 6.05
C SER A 13 51.98 -15.60 5.50
N MET A 14 52.90 -14.68 5.27
CA MET A 14 52.60 -13.38 4.65
C MET A 14 52.24 -13.50 3.17
N ILE A 15 52.90 -14.40 2.41
CA ILE A 15 52.57 -14.66 1.01
C ILE A 15 51.21 -15.35 0.92
N PHE A 16 50.94 -16.33 1.77
CA PHE A 16 49.64 -17.00 1.84
C PHE A 16 48.52 -16.04 2.25
N MET A 17 48.71 -15.22 3.30
CA MET A 17 47.74 -14.15 3.64
C MET A 17 47.54 -13.14 2.51
N LYS A 18 48.58 -12.70 1.83
CA LYS A 18 48.46 -11.81 0.65
C LYS A 18 47.72 -12.50 -0.49
N THR A 19 47.98 -13.78 -0.74
CA THR A 19 47.31 -14.54 -1.80
C THR A 19 45.87 -14.82 -1.45
N VAL A 20 45.55 -15.18 -0.19
CA VAL A 20 44.17 -15.39 0.31
C VAL A 20 43.40 -14.06 0.32
N LEU A 21 44.01 -12.97 0.83
CA LEU A 21 43.44 -11.63 0.76
C LEU A 21 43.24 -11.16 -0.69
N SER A 22 44.21 -11.37 -1.56
CA SER A 22 44.12 -11.04 -3.00
C SER A 22 43.06 -11.89 -3.71
N CYS A 23 42.98 -13.20 -3.43
CA CYS A 23 41.92 -14.04 -3.97
C CYS A 23 40.53 -13.70 -3.39
N THR A 24 40.45 -13.37 -2.10
CA THR A 24 39.21 -12.94 -1.46
C THR A 24 38.79 -11.56 -2.00
N VAL A 25 39.69 -10.61 -2.09
CA VAL A 25 39.45 -9.28 -2.67
C VAL A 25 39.12 -9.38 -4.16
N LEU A 26 39.83 -10.22 -4.94
CA LEU A 26 39.52 -10.48 -6.36
C LEU A 26 38.18 -11.25 -6.51
N PHE A 27 37.85 -12.13 -5.60
CA PHE A 27 36.56 -12.82 -5.59
C PHE A 27 35.44 -11.84 -5.24
N TYR A 28 35.62 -10.97 -4.26
CA TYR A 28 34.69 -9.87 -3.96
C TYR A 28 34.66 -8.85 -5.09
N PHE A 29 35.77 -8.38 -5.64
CA PHE A 29 35.78 -7.46 -6.79
C PHE A 29 35.13 -8.09 -8.04
N LYS A 30 35.27 -9.39 -8.28
CA LYS A 30 34.59 -10.11 -9.35
C LYS A 30 33.08 -10.26 -9.13
N ILE A 31 32.65 -10.34 -7.87
CA ILE A 31 31.21 -10.32 -7.52
C ILE A 31 30.59 -8.94 -7.83
N PHE A 32 31.39 -7.86 -7.78
CA PHE A 32 30.96 -6.47 -7.97
C PHE A 32 30.62 -6.08 -9.39
N THR A 33 31.30 -6.63 -10.37
CA THR A 33 30.97 -6.48 -11.79
C THR A 33 29.86 -7.46 -12.25
N LEU A 34 29.37 -8.32 -11.35
CA LEU A 34 28.70 -9.57 -11.71
C LEU A 34 27.17 -9.54 -11.73
N PHE A 35 26.49 -8.63 -11.04
CA PHE A 35 25.02 -8.57 -11.17
C PHE A 35 24.62 -7.70 -12.36
N GLN A 36 24.75 -8.25 -13.56
CA GLN A 36 24.25 -7.58 -14.76
C GLN A 36 22.71 -7.63 -14.82
N ASN A 37 22.12 -8.72 -14.33
CA ASN A 37 20.69 -8.91 -14.29
C ASN A 37 20.18 -8.87 -12.85
N ILE A 38 19.11 -8.13 -12.64
CA ILE A 38 18.38 -8.03 -11.38
C ILE A 38 16.94 -8.39 -11.63
N ILE A 39 16.43 -9.33 -10.85
CA ILE A 39 15.05 -9.77 -10.91
C ILE A 39 14.31 -9.25 -9.69
N ILE A 40 13.24 -8.50 -9.89
CA ILE A 40 12.36 -8.03 -8.82
C ILE A 40 11.10 -8.88 -8.85
N ILE A 41 10.86 -9.62 -7.77
CA ILE A 41 9.62 -10.36 -7.51
C ILE A 41 8.80 -9.54 -6.53
N ASP A 42 7.75 -8.88 -7.04
CA ASP A 42 6.82 -8.12 -6.22
C ASP A 42 5.75 -9.09 -5.67
N GLY A 43 5.77 -9.28 -4.37
CA GLY A 43 4.81 -10.13 -3.66
C GLY A 43 3.38 -9.58 -3.64
N TYR A 44 3.14 -8.42 -4.25
CA TYR A 44 1.79 -7.91 -4.43
C TYR A 44 1.12 -8.52 -5.66
N THR A 45 -0.20 -8.75 -5.55
CA THR A 45 -1.00 -9.29 -6.67
C THR A 45 -1.30 -8.23 -7.70
N ASP A 46 -1.31 -8.58 -8.98
CA ASP A 46 -1.76 -7.73 -10.08
C ASP A 46 -3.29 -7.74 -10.25
N GLU A 47 -3.97 -8.62 -9.55
CA GLU A 47 -5.42 -8.70 -9.55
C GLU A 47 -6.04 -7.78 -8.49
N PRO A 48 -7.10 -7.05 -8.83
CA PRO A 48 -7.77 -6.18 -7.88
C PRO A 48 -8.37 -6.96 -6.72
N SER A 49 -8.23 -6.45 -5.51
CA SER A 49 -8.91 -7.04 -4.36
C SER A 49 -10.43 -6.96 -4.52
N GLY A 50 -11.15 -7.95 -4.00
CA GLY A 50 -12.62 -8.00 -4.06
C GLY A 50 -13.34 -6.85 -3.36
N LEU A 51 -12.63 -5.99 -2.63
CA LEU A 51 -13.12 -4.76 -2.02
C LEU A 51 -12.81 -3.50 -2.83
N GLY A 52 -12.36 -3.67 -4.06
CA GLY A 52 -12.19 -2.56 -4.96
C GLY A 52 -10.80 -1.92 -4.96
N VAL A 53 -9.76 -2.58 -4.43
CA VAL A 53 -8.40 -2.14 -4.72
C VAL A 53 -8.11 -2.46 -6.18
N PRO A 54 -7.69 -1.50 -7.00
CA PRO A 54 -7.35 -1.75 -8.39
C PRO A 54 -6.00 -2.47 -8.51
N PRO A 55 -5.62 -2.95 -9.69
CA PRO A 55 -4.24 -3.27 -9.98
C PRO A 55 -3.36 -2.07 -9.66
N TYR A 56 -2.32 -2.26 -8.88
CA TYR A 56 -1.45 -1.15 -8.55
C TYR A 56 0.02 -1.56 -8.39
N ILE A 57 0.92 -0.61 -8.64
CA ILE A 57 2.32 -0.75 -8.35
C ILE A 57 2.70 0.18 -7.19
N GLY A 58 3.31 -0.41 -6.16
CA GLY A 58 3.77 0.30 -4.98
C GLY A 58 5.06 1.10 -5.22
N VAL A 59 5.59 1.65 -4.13
CA VAL A 59 6.81 2.47 -4.16
C VAL A 59 8.09 1.64 -4.25
N TYR A 60 8.12 0.45 -3.64
CA TYR A 60 9.34 -0.34 -3.51
C TYR A 60 9.96 -0.80 -4.85
N PRO A 61 9.19 -1.30 -5.84
CA PRO A 61 9.76 -1.64 -7.14
C PRO A 61 10.46 -0.47 -7.80
N ARG A 62 9.88 0.75 -7.67
CA ARG A 62 10.45 1.97 -8.24
C ARG A 62 11.68 2.45 -7.48
N LEU A 63 11.71 2.33 -6.14
CA LEU A 63 12.87 2.65 -5.32
C LEU A 63 14.05 1.74 -5.68
N VAL A 64 13.85 0.42 -5.69
CA VAL A 64 14.90 -0.57 -5.98
C VAL A 64 15.42 -0.39 -7.41
N ALA A 65 14.54 -0.46 -8.41
CA ALA A 65 14.95 -0.34 -9.80
C ALA A 65 15.57 1.03 -10.11
N GLY A 66 14.97 2.08 -9.54
CA GLY A 66 15.37 3.44 -9.82
C GLY A 66 16.73 3.82 -9.27
N ILE A 67 17.06 3.42 -8.04
CA ILE A 67 18.39 3.69 -7.49
C ILE A 67 19.47 2.94 -8.24
N ILE A 68 19.21 1.69 -8.65
CA ILE A 68 20.14 0.90 -9.46
C ILE A 68 20.35 1.59 -10.81
N TRP A 69 19.29 1.99 -11.52
CA TRP A 69 19.42 2.70 -12.80
C TRP A 69 19.98 4.12 -12.68
N PHE A 70 19.85 4.76 -11.52
CA PHE A 70 20.48 6.04 -11.26
C PHE A 70 22.01 5.92 -11.25
N ILE A 71 22.53 4.83 -10.67
CA ILE A 71 23.98 4.57 -10.58
C ILE A 71 24.50 3.98 -11.88
N ASP A 72 23.82 2.94 -12.41
CA ASP A 72 24.21 2.21 -13.60
C ASP A 72 23.02 1.91 -14.50
N LYS A 73 22.90 2.69 -15.58
CA LYS A 73 21.80 2.57 -16.56
C LYS A 73 21.88 1.28 -17.39
N SER A 74 23.03 0.60 -17.42
CA SER A 74 23.25 -0.63 -18.19
C SER A 74 22.64 -1.86 -17.54
N LYS A 75 22.30 -1.82 -16.25
CA LYS A 75 21.73 -2.94 -15.53
C LYS A 75 20.39 -3.37 -16.13
N ASN A 76 20.28 -4.67 -16.41
CA ASN A 76 19.05 -5.27 -16.89
C ASN A 76 18.14 -5.65 -15.70
N ILE A 77 17.06 -4.91 -15.52
CA ILE A 77 16.10 -5.16 -14.44
C ILE A 77 14.81 -5.72 -15.02
N ARG A 78 14.42 -6.91 -14.55
CA ARG A 78 13.16 -7.58 -14.88
C ARG A 78 12.24 -7.55 -13.65
N TYR A 79 11.01 -7.14 -13.86
CA TYR A 79 9.99 -7.04 -12.81
C TYR A 79 8.87 -8.05 -13.07
N TYR A 80 8.49 -8.77 -12.03
CA TYR A 80 7.38 -9.72 -12.04
C TYR A 80 6.50 -9.52 -10.82
N THR A 81 5.18 -9.46 -11.02
CA THR A 81 4.22 -9.62 -9.93
C THR A 81 4.18 -11.09 -9.51
N ILE A 82 3.75 -11.37 -8.29
CA ILE A 82 3.62 -12.76 -7.83
C ILE A 82 2.63 -13.57 -8.70
N ASP A 83 1.58 -12.93 -9.23
CA ASP A 83 0.64 -13.62 -10.12
C ASP A 83 1.27 -13.96 -11.47
N THR A 84 2.15 -13.09 -12.00
CA THR A 84 2.95 -13.40 -13.19
C THR A 84 3.90 -14.58 -12.93
N VAL A 85 4.52 -14.62 -11.75
CA VAL A 85 5.39 -15.74 -11.34
C VAL A 85 4.59 -17.04 -11.26
N ARG A 86 3.42 -17.04 -10.64
CA ARG A 86 2.53 -18.22 -10.55
C ARG A 86 2.14 -18.74 -11.92
N ALA A 87 1.78 -17.85 -12.84
CA ALA A 87 1.34 -18.22 -14.19
C ALA A 87 2.48 -18.76 -15.07
N ASN A 88 3.71 -18.33 -14.86
CA ASN A 88 4.85 -18.59 -15.74
C ASN A 88 6.09 -19.13 -15.01
N LEU A 89 5.92 -19.82 -13.88
CA LEU A 89 6.98 -20.21 -12.96
C LEU A 89 8.17 -20.89 -13.67
N ASN A 90 7.90 -21.96 -14.43
CA ASN A 90 8.95 -22.74 -15.08
C ASN A 90 9.77 -21.91 -16.08
N SER A 91 9.11 -21.04 -16.84
CA SER A 91 9.78 -20.17 -17.80
C SER A 91 10.62 -19.11 -17.11
N ILE A 92 10.09 -18.50 -16.03
CA ILE A 92 10.80 -17.45 -15.28
C ILE A 92 12.04 -18.05 -14.59
N ILE A 93 11.88 -19.15 -13.85
CA ILE A 93 13.00 -19.81 -13.14
C ILE A 93 14.09 -20.27 -14.13
N LYS A 94 13.70 -20.84 -15.27
CA LYS A 94 14.66 -21.29 -16.29
C LYS A 94 15.51 -20.16 -16.88
N ASN A 95 15.00 -18.93 -16.84
CA ASN A 95 15.66 -17.74 -17.37
C ASN A 95 16.43 -16.94 -16.29
N ILE A 96 16.51 -17.44 -15.05
CA ILE A 96 17.29 -16.85 -13.95
C ILE A 96 18.61 -17.63 -13.83
N ASN A 97 19.70 -16.91 -13.93
CA ASN A 97 21.05 -17.49 -13.81
C ASN A 97 21.55 -17.39 -12.37
N LYS A 98 22.48 -18.27 -11.99
CA LYS A 98 23.11 -18.27 -10.65
C LYS A 98 23.82 -16.96 -10.28
N SER A 99 24.26 -16.20 -11.28
CA SER A 99 24.88 -14.89 -11.10
C SER A 99 23.88 -13.73 -11.03
N ASP A 100 22.58 -13.99 -11.13
CA ASP A 100 21.57 -12.95 -11.05
C ASP A 100 21.24 -12.61 -9.59
N LEU A 101 20.90 -11.35 -9.36
CA LEU A 101 20.40 -10.87 -8.07
C LEU A 101 18.87 -10.95 -8.07
N VAL A 102 18.29 -11.59 -7.05
CA VAL A 102 16.83 -11.68 -6.91
C VAL A 102 16.37 -10.89 -5.70
N VAL A 103 15.53 -9.89 -5.94
CA VAL A 103 14.96 -9.01 -4.91
C VAL A 103 13.49 -9.36 -4.72
N PHE A 104 13.14 -9.82 -3.54
CA PHE A 104 11.77 -10.04 -3.13
C PHE A 104 11.24 -8.80 -2.42
N ILE A 105 10.08 -8.33 -2.86
CA ILE A 105 9.35 -7.26 -2.20
C ILE A 105 8.14 -7.89 -1.51
N ALA A 106 8.09 -7.85 -0.18
CA ALA A 106 6.94 -8.35 0.55
C ALA A 106 6.40 -7.31 1.54
N GLY A 107 5.07 -7.16 1.55
CA GLY A 107 4.36 -6.25 2.43
C GLY A 107 3.84 -6.93 3.69
N SER A 108 3.65 -6.16 4.73
CA SER A 108 2.68 -6.51 5.73
C SER A 108 1.32 -6.46 5.05
N GLU A 109 0.54 -7.49 5.20
CA GLU A 109 -0.73 -7.80 4.59
C GLU A 109 -1.45 -6.64 3.87
N VAL A 110 -1.85 -6.84 2.61
CA VAL A 110 -2.90 -6.02 2.01
C VAL A 110 -4.24 -6.65 2.39
N PRO A 111 -5.00 -6.01 3.26
CA PRO A 111 -6.25 -6.58 3.74
C PRO A 111 -7.30 -6.50 2.64
N GLY A 112 -7.91 -7.61 2.34
CA GLY A 112 -9.01 -7.67 1.38
C GLY A 112 -9.31 -9.11 1.01
N LYS A 113 -10.46 -9.32 0.41
CA LYS A 113 -10.76 -10.56 -0.26
C LYS A 113 -10.40 -10.37 -1.73
N TYR A 114 -9.35 -10.99 -2.15
CA TYR A 114 -8.92 -11.01 -3.56
C TYR A 114 -9.89 -11.83 -4.40
N ILE A 115 -10.01 -11.51 -5.67
CA ILE A 115 -10.96 -12.18 -6.56
C ILE A 115 -10.37 -13.49 -7.07
N GLY A 116 -9.11 -13.53 -7.37
CA GLY A 116 -8.41 -14.71 -7.90
C GLY A 116 -6.97 -14.85 -7.35
N GLY A 117 -6.29 -13.73 -7.14
CA GLY A 117 -4.95 -13.71 -6.57
C GLY A 117 -4.92 -13.53 -5.05
N LYS A 118 -3.75 -13.64 -4.47
CA LYS A 118 -3.41 -13.26 -3.08
C LYS A 118 -1.95 -12.81 -3.03
N PRO A 119 -1.55 -11.93 -2.09
CA PRO A 119 -0.14 -11.61 -1.90
C PRO A 119 0.69 -12.86 -1.65
N ILE A 120 2.00 -12.75 -1.88
CA ILE A 120 2.96 -13.83 -1.65
C ILE A 120 2.82 -14.38 -0.22
N THR A 121 2.83 -15.69 -0.10
CA THR A 121 2.73 -16.41 1.17
C THR A 121 4.09 -16.91 1.61
N ILE A 122 4.20 -17.32 2.89
CA ILE A 122 5.43 -17.91 3.42
C ILE A 122 5.82 -19.19 2.66
N ASP A 123 4.85 -20.05 2.35
CA ASP A 123 5.08 -21.31 1.61
C ASP A 123 5.62 -21.03 0.19
N GLU A 124 5.16 -19.96 -0.44
CA GLU A 124 5.66 -19.53 -1.76
C GLU A 124 7.07 -18.93 -1.65
N ILE A 125 7.37 -18.18 -0.60
CA ILE A 125 8.73 -17.68 -0.33
C ILE A 125 9.68 -18.86 -0.14
N GLU A 126 9.31 -19.84 0.67
CA GLU A 126 10.11 -21.05 0.90
C GLU A 126 10.35 -21.80 -0.42
N TYR A 127 9.30 -22.05 -1.19
CA TYR A 127 9.39 -22.76 -2.46
C TYR A 127 10.25 -22.03 -3.50
N LEU A 128 10.04 -20.72 -3.67
CA LEU A 128 10.83 -19.91 -4.60
C LEU A 128 12.30 -19.79 -4.13
N SER A 129 12.53 -19.66 -2.84
CA SER A 129 13.88 -19.63 -2.28
C SER A 129 14.65 -20.93 -2.54
N TYR A 130 13.96 -22.09 -2.46
CA TYR A 130 14.53 -23.37 -2.81
C TYR A 130 14.88 -23.47 -4.30
N LEU A 131 13.98 -23.04 -5.19
CA LEU A 131 14.23 -23.04 -6.63
C LEU A 131 15.38 -22.10 -7.03
N LEU A 132 15.59 -21.03 -6.28
CA LEU A 132 16.60 -19.98 -6.49
C LEU A 132 17.79 -20.13 -5.53
N LYS A 133 18.06 -21.33 -5.02
CA LYS A 133 19.09 -21.57 -3.99
C LYS A 133 20.50 -21.11 -4.38
N ASP A 134 20.78 -21.08 -5.68
CA ASP A 134 22.09 -20.70 -6.22
C ASP A 134 22.20 -19.19 -6.52
N CYS A 135 21.13 -18.40 -6.32
CA CYS A 135 21.10 -16.96 -6.51
C CYS A 135 21.23 -16.21 -5.18
N VAL A 136 21.74 -15.00 -5.22
CA VAL A 136 21.66 -14.08 -4.07
C VAL A 136 20.24 -13.54 -3.97
N LYS A 137 19.61 -13.74 -2.82
CA LYS A 137 18.22 -13.38 -2.53
C LYS A 137 18.16 -12.30 -1.46
N ILE A 138 17.52 -11.18 -1.78
CA ILE A 138 17.36 -10.04 -0.88
C ILE A 138 15.87 -9.80 -0.62
N LEU A 139 15.49 -9.69 0.65
CA LEU A 139 14.13 -9.29 1.04
C LEU A 139 14.10 -7.80 1.35
N VAL A 140 13.13 -7.08 0.76
CA VAL A 140 12.85 -5.67 1.04
C VAL A 140 11.36 -5.45 1.30
N GLY A 141 11.02 -4.25 1.78
CA GLY A 141 9.66 -3.86 2.04
C GLY A 141 9.22 -4.06 3.49
N PRO A 142 7.95 -3.82 3.82
CA PRO A 142 7.47 -3.87 5.20
C PRO A 142 7.67 -5.22 5.90
N ALA A 143 7.63 -6.34 5.17
CA ALA A 143 7.86 -7.67 5.74
C ALA A 143 9.30 -7.83 6.27
N ALA A 144 10.27 -7.19 5.66
CA ALA A 144 11.65 -7.20 6.11
C ALA A 144 11.84 -6.56 7.49
N ARG A 145 10.93 -5.66 7.88
CA ARG A 145 11.00 -4.93 9.15
C ARG A 145 10.00 -5.38 10.20
N PHE A 146 8.79 -5.77 9.79
CA PHE A 146 7.65 -6.00 10.68
C PHE A 146 7.07 -7.40 10.58
N GLY A 147 7.74 -8.29 9.87
CA GLY A 147 7.27 -9.64 9.60
C GLY A 147 6.25 -9.71 8.47
N LEU A 148 6.07 -10.92 7.91
CA LEU A 148 5.15 -11.20 6.83
C LEU A 148 3.75 -11.50 7.39
N GLY A 149 2.77 -10.64 7.07
CA GLY A 149 1.38 -10.84 7.46
C GLY A 149 0.71 -11.94 6.64
N SER A 150 -0.06 -12.78 7.32
CA SER A 150 -0.77 -13.92 6.71
C SER A 150 -2.28 -13.73 6.61
N GLY A 151 -2.78 -12.54 6.85
CA GLY A 151 -4.21 -12.20 6.81
C GLY A 151 -4.78 -11.80 8.17
N GLY A 152 -5.97 -11.17 8.14
CA GLY A 152 -6.63 -10.71 9.34
C GLY A 152 -7.03 -11.84 10.29
N GLY A 153 -6.59 -11.75 11.53
CA GLY A 153 -6.84 -12.75 12.58
C GLY A 153 -5.68 -13.68 12.84
N PHE A 154 -4.50 -13.38 12.29
CA PHE A 154 -3.28 -14.14 12.49
C PHE A 154 -2.13 -13.27 12.98
N THR A 155 -1.14 -13.91 13.58
CA THR A 155 0.15 -13.30 13.89
C THR A 155 1.04 -13.39 12.64
N ALA A 156 1.77 -12.34 12.34
CA ALA A 156 2.74 -12.34 11.25
C ALA A 156 3.85 -13.39 11.49
N VAL A 157 4.41 -13.90 10.41
CA VAL A 157 5.66 -14.65 10.45
C VAL A 157 6.78 -13.69 10.81
N ALA A 158 7.53 -14.00 11.85
CA ALA A 158 8.57 -13.10 12.36
C ALA A 158 9.69 -12.90 11.35
N THR A 159 10.35 -11.74 11.41
CA THR A 159 11.50 -11.44 10.53
C THR A 159 12.62 -12.45 10.70
N SER A 160 12.85 -12.94 11.94
CA SER A 160 13.81 -14.01 12.23
C SER A 160 13.50 -15.33 11.51
N ASP A 161 12.22 -15.65 11.35
CA ASP A 161 11.78 -16.86 10.65
C ASP A 161 11.91 -16.72 9.12
N LEU A 162 11.88 -15.49 8.61
CA LEU A 162 12.13 -15.19 7.20
C LEU A 162 13.62 -15.28 6.85
N ALA A 163 14.51 -15.03 7.80
CA ALA A 163 15.96 -14.96 7.58
C ALA A 163 16.56 -16.22 6.96
N LYS A 164 15.95 -17.39 7.20
CA LYS A 164 16.42 -18.68 6.63
C LYS A 164 16.22 -18.79 5.10
N PHE A 165 15.43 -17.91 4.50
CA PHE A 165 15.12 -17.96 3.07
C PHE A 165 15.88 -16.94 2.24
N PHE A 166 16.55 -15.98 2.89
CA PHE A 166 17.21 -14.85 2.22
C PHE A 166 18.66 -14.70 2.69
N ASP A 167 19.52 -14.31 1.79
CA ASP A 167 20.91 -14.02 2.10
C ASP A 167 21.04 -12.67 2.83
N ILE A 168 20.14 -11.70 2.50
CA ILE A 168 20.08 -10.38 3.14
C ILE A 168 18.62 -9.98 3.35
N ILE A 169 18.34 -9.43 4.54
CA ILE A 169 17.06 -8.77 4.85
C ILE A 169 17.31 -7.29 5.07
N VAL A 170 16.79 -6.44 4.17
CA VAL A 170 16.92 -4.99 4.26
C VAL A 170 15.81 -4.44 5.14
N THR A 171 16.12 -4.26 6.42
CA THR A 171 15.18 -3.70 7.41
C THR A 171 15.08 -2.19 7.35
N GLY A 172 16.08 -1.54 6.76
CA GLY A 172 16.16 -0.10 6.48
C GLY A 172 15.49 0.30 5.16
N ASP A 173 15.97 1.35 4.57
CA ASP A 173 15.44 1.88 3.31
C ASP A 173 16.20 1.31 2.11
N PRO A 174 15.50 0.69 1.15
CA PRO A 174 16.15 -0.07 0.09
C PRO A 174 17.00 0.80 -0.84
N GLU A 175 16.64 2.07 -1.07
CA GLU A 175 17.42 2.95 -1.93
C GLU A 175 18.81 3.27 -1.35
N LEU A 176 18.94 3.33 -0.02
CA LEU A 176 20.24 3.52 0.63
C LEU A 176 21.09 2.25 0.49
N PHE A 177 20.50 1.11 0.83
CA PHE A 177 21.17 -0.17 0.73
C PHE A 177 21.64 -0.47 -0.69
N PHE A 178 20.78 -0.33 -1.71
CA PHE A 178 21.17 -0.62 -3.10
C PHE A 178 22.08 0.45 -3.67
N TYR A 179 22.03 1.70 -3.20
CA TYR A 179 23.02 2.70 -3.56
C TYR A 179 24.43 2.26 -3.15
N ASP A 180 24.60 1.88 -1.89
CA ASP A 180 25.89 1.44 -1.39
C ASP A 180 26.32 0.10 -2.00
N LEU A 181 25.39 -0.85 -2.16
CA LEU A 181 25.64 -2.14 -2.79
C LEU A 181 26.19 -1.98 -4.21
N ILE A 182 25.55 -1.20 -5.05
CA ILE A 182 25.93 -1.06 -6.45
C ILE A 182 27.20 -0.21 -6.62
N LYS A 183 27.43 0.75 -5.76
CA LYS A 183 28.55 1.68 -5.86
C LYS A 183 29.81 1.21 -5.14
N TYR A 184 29.65 0.58 -3.99
CA TYR A 184 30.77 0.26 -3.08
C TYR A 184 30.86 -1.19 -2.67
N GLY A 185 29.76 -1.95 -2.80
CA GLY A 185 29.74 -3.32 -2.47
C GLY A 185 29.05 -3.78 -1.20
N PHE A 186 28.94 -5.12 -1.07
CA PHE A 186 28.34 -5.75 0.11
C PHE A 186 28.98 -5.28 1.43
N GLU A 187 30.29 -5.03 1.42
CA GLU A 187 31.00 -4.61 2.63
C GLU A 187 30.58 -3.22 3.14
N LYS A 188 30.03 -2.39 2.26
CA LYS A 188 29.58 -1.03 2.57
C LYS A 188 28.05 -0.90 2.66
N ALA A 189 27.33 -1.89 2.17
CA ALA A 189 25.88 -1.88 2.12
C ALA A 189 25.27 -2.35 3.46
N ASP A 190 24.91 -1.41 4.32
CA ASP A 190 24.24 -1.71 5.58
C ASP A 190 22.73 -1.86 5.36
N PRO A 191 22.15 -3.06 5.60
CA PRO A 191 20.73 -3.32 5.40
C PRO A 191 19.83 -2.67 6.46
N SER A 192 20.38 -2.02 7.49
CA SER A 192 19.62 -1.45 8.60
C SER A 192 19.47 0.08 8.54
N VAL A 193 20.12 0.76 7.60
CA VAL A 193 20.13 2.23 7.51
C VAL A 193 18.79 2.78 7.07
N PHE A 194 18.32 3.82 7.74
CA PHE A 194 17.10 4.56 7.39
C PHE A 194 17.44 5.93 6.82
N ARG A 195 16.60 6.37 5.87
CA ARG A 195 16.71 7.72 5.30
C ARG A 195 16.42 8.78 6.37
N GLU A 196 17.18 9.86 6.30
CA GLU A 196 16.93 11.08 7.06
C GLU A 196 16.22 12.15 6.22
N ASN A 197 16.32 12.03 4.90
CA ASN A 197 15.67 12.88 3.89
C ASN A 197 15.30 12.05 2.65
N TYR A 198 14.72 12.70 1.64
CA TYR A 198 14.29 12.03 0.41
C TYR A 198 15.25 12.22 -0.78
N ASP A 199 16.45 12.74 -0.61
CA ASP A 199 17.33 13.10 -1.74
C ASP A 199 17.63 11.93 -2.67
N LEU A 200 18.03 10.78 -2.12
CA LEU A 200 18.26 9.57 -2.91
C LEU A 200 16.94 8.93 -3.37
N ALA A 201 15.92 8.89 -2.51
CA ALA A 201 14.63 8.34 -2.86
C ALA A 201 13.96 9.11 -4.02
N ASN A 202 14.07 10.45 -4.06
CA ASN A 202 13.54 11.26 -5.15
C ASN A 202 14.22 10.93 -6.49
N LYS A 203 15.55 10.75 -6.49
CA LYS A 203 16.28 10.25 -7.67
C LYS A 203 15.80 8.87 -8.08
N ALA A 204 15.66 7.95 -7.10
CA ALA A 204 15.17 6.60 -7.35
C ALA A 204 13.77 6.61 -7.95
N PHE A 205 12.84 7.43 -7.46
CA PHE A 205 11.48 7.53 -8.00
C PHE A 205 11.45 8.00 -9.45
N ILE A 206 12.28 9.00 -9.80
CA ILE A 206 12.35 9.52 -11.17
C ILE A 206 12.95 8.45 -12.12
N TYR A 207 14.11 7.87 -11.79
CA TYR A 207 14.75 6.86 -12.64
C TYR A 207 13.95 5.53 -12.68
N GLY A 208 13.27 5.19 -11.59
CA GLY A 208 12.45 3.99 -11.45
C GLY A 208 11.08 4.09 -12.12
N SER A 209 10.66 5.28 -12.55
CA SER A 209 9.34 5.48 -13.18
C SER A 209 9.10 4.59 -14.39
N LYS A 210 10.15 4.27 -15.17
CA LYS A 210 10.05 3.42 -16.37
C LYS A 210 9.70 1.95 -16.08
N ILE A 211 9.88 1.45 -14.83
CA ILE A 211 9.58 0.06 -14.49
C ILE A 211 8.08 -0.26 -14.60
N VAL A 212 7.22 0.76 -14.50
CA VAL A 212 5.76 0.60 -14.62
C VAL A 212 5.36 -0.06 -15.95
N LYS A 213 6.18 0.09 -17.00
CA LYS A 213 5.96 -0.53 -18.31
C LYS A 213 6.03 -2.06 -18.29
N GLN A 214 6.64 -2.64 -17.25
CA GLN A 214 6.74 -4.09 -17.09
C GLN A 214 5.57 -4.69 -16.31
N HIS A 215 4.69 -3.85 -15.73
CA HIS A 215 3.53 -4.33 -14.99
C HIS A 215 2.45 -4.87 -15.93
N PRO A 216 1.80 -6.03 -15.66
CA PRO A 216 0.79 -6.63 -16.55
C PRO A 216 -0.38 -5.72 -16.90
N ASN A 217 -0.75 -4.80 -16.00
CA ASN A 217 -1.84 -3.84 -16.20
C ASN A 217 -1.40 -2.48 -16.75
N TYR A 218 -0.14 -2.36 -17.20
CA TYR A 218 0.34 -1.13 -17.81
C TYR A 218 -0.47 -0.75 -19.06
N GLY A 219 -0.75 0.53 -19.18
CA GLY A 219 -1.41 1.10 -20.36
C GLY A 219 -2.93 1.25 -20.25
N TRP A 220 -3.59 0.65 -19.23
CA TRP A 220 -5.04 0.76 -19.10
C TRP A 220 -5.54 1.09 -17.68
N ASN A 221 -5.49 0.21 -16.70
CA ASN A 221 -6.11 0.42 -15.38
C ASN A 221 -5.12 0.39 -14.20
N LEU A 222 -3.81 0.39 -14.47
CA LEU A 222 -2.78 0.42 -13.45
C LEU A 222 -2.80 1.74 -12.69
N ILE A 223 -2.90 1.69 -11.36
CA ILE A 223 -2.71 2.84 -10.47
C ILE A 223 -1.31 2.79 -9.88
N VAL A 224 -0.60 3.91 -9.95
CA VAL A 224 0.73 4.07 -9.35
C VAL A 224 0.60 4.78 -8.01
N GLU A 225 1.13 4.16 -6.96
CA GLU A 225 1.17 4.75 -5.63
C GLU A 225 2.32 5.76 -5.52
N ILE A 226 2.01 6.95 -5.05
CA ILE A 226 2.96 8.04 -4.80
C ILE A 226 3.11 8.19 -3.29
N GLU A 227 4.32 8.02 -2.77
CA GLU A 227 4.62 8.31 -1.37
C GLU A 227 4.77 9.82 -1.18
N THR A 228 3.95 10.40 -0.31
CA THR A 228 4.05 11.83 0.05
C THR A 228 4.93 12.04 1.27
N TYR A 229 4.84 11.14 2.23
CA TYR A 229 5.72 11.07 3.40
C TYR A 229 5.61 9.70 4.09
N ARG A 230 6.56 9.41 4.98
CA ARG A 230 6.58 8.20 5.80
C ARG A 230 6.61 8.56 7.28
N GLY A 231 6.00 7.71 8.11
CA GLY A 231 5.86 7.90 9.54
C GLY A 231 4.52 8.54 9.90
N CYS A 232 4.14 8.49 11.16
CA CYS A 232 2.85 8.99 11.65
C CYS A 232 3.05 10.14 12.62
N PRO A 233 2.37 11.30 12.47
CA PRO A 233 2.43 12.40 13.43
C PRO A 233 2.16 11.97 14.88
N ARG A 234 1.31 10.94 15.07
CA ARG A 234 1.01 10.37 16.39
C ARG A 234 2.14 9.52 17.00
N TRP A 235 3.32 9.45 16.38
CA TRP A 235 4.48 8.77 16.97
C TRP A 235 4.85 9.35 18.34
N ILE A 236 4.59 10.64 18.58
CA ILE A 236 4.85 11.32 19.86
C ILE A 236 4.02 10.77 21.02
N THR A 237 2.82 10.22 20.72
CA THR A 237 1.92 9.57 21.69
C THR A 237 1.96 8.04 21.59
N GLY A 238 2.90 7.49 20.81
CA GLY A 238 3.02 6.06 20.53
C GLY A 238 2.08 5.54 19.46
N GLY A 239 1.08 6.31 19.01
CA GLY A 239 0.12 5.93 17.95
C GLY A 239 -0.77 4.74 18.31
N CYS A 240 -1.53 4.25 17.34
CA CYS A 240 -2.42 3.11 17.54
C CYS A 240 -1.63 1.83 17.87
N SER A 241 -2.15 1.01 18.80
CA SER A 241 -1.47 -0.16 19.35
C SER A 241 -1.03 -1.21 18.32
N PHE A 242 -1.70 -1.25 17.18
CA PHE A 242 -1.48 -2.24 16.11
C PHE A 242 -0.66 -1.68 14.93
N CYS A 243 -0.44 -0.37 14.88
CA CYS A 243 0.04 0.29 13.67
C CYS A 243 1.57 0.30 13.60
N ILE A 244 2.10 0.02 12.40
CA ILE A 244 3.54 0.08 12.11
C ILE A 244 4.02 1.51 11.78
N GLU A 245 3.16 2.40 11.31
CA GLU A 245 3.55 3.74 10.88
C GLU A 245 4.23 4.58 11.98
N PRO A 246 3.76 4.59 13.24
CA PRO A 246 4.46 5.27 14.33
C PRO A 246 5.85 4.67 14.63
N ARG A 247 6.11 3.43 14.18
CA ARG A 247 7.40 2.73 14.41
C ARG A 247 8.50 3.18 13.46
N TYR A 248 8.16 3.98 12.44
CA TYR A 248 9.15 4.68 11.62
C TYR A 248 9.74 5.94 12.31
N GLY A 249 9.17 6.36 13.45
CA GLY A 249 9.61 7.55 14.18
C GLY A 249 9.01 8.84 13.63
N ARG A 250 9.78 9.93 13.71
CA ARG A 250 9.37 11.24 13.23
C ARG A 250 9.05 11.18 11.73
N PRO A 251 7.91 11.73 11.30
CA PRO A 251 7.58 11.81 9.87
C PRO A 251 8.63 12.56 9.06
N ILE A 252 9.04 11.95 7.95
CA ILE A 252 9.92 12.55 6.95
C ILE A 252 9.07 12.82 5.72
N MET A 253 9.06 14.06 5.24
CA MET A 253 8.17 14.52 4.18
C MET A 253 8.95 14.88 2.92
N ARG A 254 8.32 14.66 1.76
CA ARG A 254 8.84 15.05 0.45
C ARG A 254 8.34 16.45 0.10
N ASN A 255 9.17 17.25 -0.55
CA ASN A 255 8.73 18.53 -1.07
C ASN A 255 7.71 18.35 -2.21
N PRO A 256 6.75 19.28 -2.36
CA PRO A 256 5.78 19.21 -3.45
C PRO A 256 6.44 19.10 -4.84
N GLU A 257 7.52 19.84 -5.08
CA GLU A 257 8.26 19.86 -6.34
C GLU A 257 8.85 18.51 -6.72
N ASP A 258 9.36 17.78 -5.73
CA ASP A 258 9.94 16.46 -5.93
C ASP A 258 8.86 15.44 -6.32
N ILE A 259 7.68 15.53 -5.70
CA ILE A 259 6.53 14.69 -6.04
C ILE A 259 6.02 15.04 -7.45
N VAL A 260 5.94 16.32 -7.79
CA VAL A 260 5.54 16.79 -9.13
C VAL A 260 6.50 16.26 -10.19
N SER A 261 7.82 16.31 -9.93
CA SER A 261 8.85 15.77 -10.83
C SER A 261 8.73 14.25 -11.03
N GLU A 262 8.42 13.49 -9.98
CA GLU A 262 8.12 12.05 -10.09
C GLU A 262 6.88 11.82 -10.96
N VAL A 263 5.80 12.56 -10.71
CA VAL A 263 4.56 12.43 -11.49
C VAL A 263 4.79 12.80 -12.95
N GLU A 264 5.57 13.82 -13.24
CA GLU A 264 5.98 14.18 -14.60
C GLU A 264 6.69 13.01 -15.30
N SER A 265 7.67 12.41 -14.61
CA SER A 265 8.40 11.26 -15.14
C SER A 265 7.48 10.06 -15.39
N LEU A 266 6.60 9.74 -14.45
CA LEU A 266 5.59 8.68 -14.61
C LEU A 266 4.63 8.97 -15.78
N TYR A 267 4.17 10.22 -15.91
CA TYR A 267 3.29 10.63 -16.99
C TYR A 267 3.96 10.50 -18.37
N LYS A 268 5.25 10.89 -18.50
CA LYS A 268 6.07 10.66 -19.69
C LYS A 268 6.23 9.16 -20.02
N HIS A 269 6.20 8.31 -19.00
CA HIS A 269 6.20 6.85 -19.18
C HIS A 269 4.80 6.24 -19.33
N GLY A 270 3.77 7.03 -19.61
CA GLY A 270 2.43 6.53 -19.98
C GLY A 270 1.48 6.32 -18.80
N VAL A 271 1.84 6.64 -17.57
CA VAL A 271 0.93 6.58 -16.41
C VAL A 271 -0.19 7.59 -16.56
N ARG A 272 -1.42 7.18 -16.25
CA ARG A 272 -2.62 8.03 -16.29
C ARG A 272 -3.43 8.00 -15.00
N HIS A 273 -3.07 7.14 -14.06
CA HIS A 273 -3.78 6.95 -12.79
C HIS A 273 -2.77 6.89 -11.65
N ILE A 274 -2.93 7.79 -10.68
CA ILE A 274 -2.08 7.85 -9.49
C ILE A 274 -2.93 7.90 -8.22
N ARG A 275 -2.35 7.46 -7.12
CA ARG A 275 -2.86 7.61 -5.77
C ARG A 275 -1.78 8.21 -4.88
N LEU A 276 -2.07 9.34 -4.24
CA LEU A 276 -1.23 9.91 -3.19
C LEU A 276 -1.42 9.06 -1.93
N GLY A 277 -0.45 8.22 -1.62
CA GLY A 277 -0.53 7.18 -0.60
C GLY A 277 0.70 7.09 0.29
N LYS A 278 0.86 5.95 0.95
CA LYS A 278 1.92 5.63 1.91
C LYS A 278 2.00 6.55 3.14
N GLN A 279 1.13 7.51 3.28
CA GLN A 279 1.02 8.35 4.47
C GLN A 279 -0.20 7.95 5.30
N PRO A 280 -0.14 8.14 6.64
CA PRO A 280 -1.29 7.87 7.52
C PRO A 280 -2.36 8.97 7.49
N ASP A 281 -2.04 10.16 6.95
CA ASP A 281 -2.95 11.30 6.89
C ASP A 281 -2.46 12.36 5.90
N ILE A 282 -3.12 12.49 4.76
CA ILE A 282 -2.76 13.50 3.74
C ILE A 282 -2.94 14.93 4.24
N LEU A 283 -3.86 15.17 5.18
CA LEU A 283 -4.13 16.52 5.69
C LEU A 283 -2.94 17.11 6.45
N THR A 284 -2.12 16.26 7.07
CA THR A 284 -0.93 16.71 7.83
C THR A 284 0.33 16.85 6.96
N TYR A 285 0.20 16.68 5.63
CA TYR A 285 1.32 16.85 4.72
C TYR A 285 1.98 18.22 4.85
N MET A 286 3.30 18.25 5.06
CA MET A 286 4.10 19.47 5.25
C MET A 286 3.60 20.39 6.37
N SER A 287 2.94 19.85 7.40
CA SER A 287 2.54 20.63 8.57
C SER A 287 3.75 21.07 9.39
N GLY A 288 3.79 22.36 9.77
CA GLY A 288 4.81 22.91 10.66
C GLY A 288 4.70 22.43 12.10
N GLU A 289 3.62 21.72 12.46
CA GLU A 289 3.38 21.25 13.84
C GLU A 289 3.78 19.76 14.03
N ILE A 290 4.47 19.16 13.05
CA ILE A 290 4.97 17.77 13.14
C ILE A 290 5.98 17.65 14.30
N GLY A 291 5.68 16.74 15.23
CA GLY A 291 6.48 16.54 16.44
C GLY A 291 6.11 17.45 17.59
N LEU A 292 5.18 18.39 17.39
CA LEU A 292 4.67 19.29 18.42
C LEU A 292 3.27 18.91 18.88
N LYS A 293 2.42 18.45 17.95
CA LYS A 293 1.04 18.07 18.23
C LYS A 293 0.72 16.67 17.70
N GLU A 294 -0.18 15.98 18.38
CA GLU A 294 -0.69 14.67 17.96
C GLU A 294 -1.52 14.75 16.67
N PHE A 295 -2.31 15.82 16.54
CA PHE A 295 -3.10 16.16 15.37
C PHE A 295 -2.64 17.52 14.81
N PRO A 296 -1.55 17.51 14.02
CA PRO A 296 -0.99 18.74 13.45
C PRO A 296 -1.99 19.42 12.53
N LYS A 297 -1.95 20.75 12.50
CA LYS A 297 -2.78 21.58 11.64
C LYS A 297 -2.44 21.35 10.16
N PRO A 298 -3.43 21.15 9.26
CA PRO A 298 -3.22 21.05 7.83
C PRO A 298 -2.45 22.26 7.25
N ASN A 299 -1.44 21.97 6.42
CA ASN A 299 -0.76 23.00 5.65
C ASN A 299 -1.47 23.16 4.29
N VAL A 300 -2.46 24.07 4.26
CA VAL A 300 -3.33 24.33 3.11
C VAL A 300 -2.52 24.75 1.87
N ASN A 301 -1.50 25.62 2.07
CA ASN A 301 -0.65 26.09 0.98
C ASN A 301 0.20 24.98 0.35
N ALA A 302 0.73 24.07 1.17
CA ALA A 302 1.51 22.94 0.66
C ALA A 302 0.64 21.94 -0.13
N LEU A 303 -0.60 21.72 0.32
CA LEU A 303 -1.56 20.88 -0.40
C LEU A 303 -1.97 21.52 -1.74
N GLU A 304 -2.28 22.82 -1.76
CA GLU A 304 -2.58 23.54 -3.01
C GLU A 304 -1.41 23.44 -4.00
N LYS A 305 -0.18 23.69 -3.53
CA LYS A 305 1.03 23.61 -4.35
C LYS A 305 1.24 22.20 -4.93
N LEU A 306 1.03 21.15 -4.12
CA LEU A 306 1.15 19.76 -4.55
C LEU A 306 0.12 19.40 -5.63
N PHE A 307 -1.17 19.59 -5.33
CA PHE A 307 -2.25 19.16 -6.22
C PHE A 307 -2.28 19.99 -7.52
N HIS A 308 -2.09 21.30 -7.41
CA HIS A 308 -2.01 22.20 -8.55
C HIS A 308 -0.80 21.84 -9.43
N GLY A 309 0.39 21.67 -8.84
CA GLY A 309 1.59 21.26 -9.56
C GLY A 309 1.42 19.95 -10.33
N ILE A 310 0.81 18.95 -9.72
CA ILE A 310 0.50 17.67 -10.37
C ILE A 310 -0.42 17.88 -11.59
N ARG A 311 -1.47 18.69 -11.46
CA ARG A 311 -2.40 18.96 -12.59
C ARG A 311 -1.75 19.73 -13.71
N LEU A 312 -0.91 20.73 -13.41
CA LEU A 312 -0.20 21.50 -14.44
C LEU A 312 0.80 20.65 -15.24
N THR A 313 1.53 19.78 -14.53
CA THR A 313 2.59 18.98 -15.14
C THR A 313 2.05 17.79 -15.94
N ALA A 314 0.92 17.21 -15.52
CA ALA A 314 0.35 16.01 -16.10
C ALA A 314 -1.13 16.19 -16.45
N LEU A 315 -1.39 17.06 -17.43
CA LEU A 315 -2.75 17.46 -17.87
C LEU A 315 -3.66 16.29 -18.26
N GLY A 316 -3.10 15.20 -18.77
CA GLY A 316 -3.83 13.99 -19.18
C GLY A 316 -4.01 12.95 -18.07
N LEU A 317 -3.69 13.25 -16.82
CA LEU A 317 -4.01 12.35 -15.70
C LEU A 317 -5.52 12.21 -15.55
N ARG A 318 -5.98 10.96 -15.64
CA ARG A 318 -7.39 10.59 -15.53
C ARG A 318 -7.83 10.36 -14.09
N THR A 319 -6.92 9.85 -13.25
CA THR A 319 -7.20 9.61 -11.83
C THR A 319 -6.10 10.22 -10.97
N ILE A 320 -6.50 11.08 -10.05
CA ILE A 320 -5.71 11.51 -8.89
C ILE A 320 -6.59 11.26 -7.68
N HIS A 321 -6.21 10.27 -6.87
CA HIS A 321 -6.90 9.93 -5.64
C HIS A 321 -5.97 10.06 -4.44
N ILE A 322 -6.56 10.26 -3.28
CA ILE A 322 -5.88 10.18 -1.99
C ILE A 322 -6.07 8.80 -1.36
N ASP A 323 -5.43 8.54 -0.23
CA ASP A 323 -5.63 7.32 0.55
C ASP A 323 -6.15 7.68 1.95
N ASN A 324 -5.28 7.66 2.97
CA ASN A 324 -5.69 7.84 4.35
C ASN A 324 -5.92 9.30 4.73
N VAL A 325 -6.96 9.52 5.52
CA VAL A 325 -7.26 10.77 6.23
C VAL A 325 -7.47 10.44 7.70
N ASN A 326 -6.85 11.22 8.58
CA ASN A 326 -7.03 11.05 10.01
C ASN A 326 -8.27 11.83 10.50
N PRO A 327 -9.31 11.15 11.00
CA PRO A 327 -10.49 11.83 11.51
C PRO A 327 -10.17 12.77 12.68
N GLY A 328 -9.16 12.47 13.50
CA GLY A 328 -8.71 13.35 14.57
C GLY A 328 -8.17 14.67 14.06
N THR A 329 -7.41 14.67 12.95
CA THR A 329 -6.95 15.92 12.33
C THR A 329 -8.13 16.79 11.91
N ILE A 330 -9.19 16.19 11.37
CA ILE A 330 -10.39 16.92 10.94
C ILE A 330 -11.06 17.63 12.11
N VAL A 331 -11.32 16.91 13.21
CA VAL A 331 -12.13 17.45 14.33
C VAL A 331 -11.34 18.40 15.21
N HIS A 332 -10.02 18.22 15.32
CA HIS A 332 -9.17 19.12 16.11
C HIS A 332 -8.71 20.37 15.32
N ASN A 333 -8.87 20.41 13.98
CA ASN A 333 -8.48 21.54 13.13
C ASN A 333 -9.57 21.78 12.05
N ILE A 334 -10.81 22.02 12.47
CA ILE A 334 -11.99 22.05 11.57
C ILE A 334 -11.80 23.03 10.41
N LYS A 335 -11.38 24.27 10.68
CA LYS A 335 -11.25 25.32 9.67
C LYS A 335 -10.25 24.94 8.57
N GLU A 336 -9.05 24.57 8.95
CA GLU A 336 -7.97 24.22 8.02
C GLU A 336 -8.25 22.90 7.31
N SER A 337 -8.91 21.96 7.97
CA SER A 337 -9.34 20.69 7.36
C SER A 337 -10.41 20.92 6.28
N ILE A 338 -11.34 21.85 6.49
CA ILE A 338 -12.33 22.23 5.47
C ILE A 338 -11.64 22.83 4.24
N GLU A 339 -10.68 23.73 4.43
CA GLU A 339 -9.94 24.32 3.30
C GLU A 339 -9.12 23.25 2.56
N ALA A 340 -8.45 22.34 3.29
CA ALA A 340 -7.73 21.22 2.69
C ALA A 340 -8.65 20.27 1.90
N ILE A 341 -9.83 19.94 2.42
CA ILE A 341 -10.84 19.14 1.72
C ILE A 341 -11.30 19.83 0.44
N LYS A 342 -11.53 21.15 0.46
CA LYS A 342 -11.91 21.90 -0.74
C LYS A 342 -10.80 21.88 -1.81
N ILE A 343 -9.54 21.99 -1.41
CA ILE A 343 -8.39 21.86 -2.32
C ILE A 343 -8.37 20.47 -2.96
N ILE A 344 -8.49 19.41 -2.14
CA ILE A 344 -8.55 18.05 -2.66
C ILE A 344 -9.68 17.91 -3.68
N ILE A 345 -10.89 18.38 -3.36
CA ILE A 345 -12.06 18.34 -4.25
C ILE A 345 -11.84 19.12 -5.54
N LYS A 346 -11.11 20.23 -5.50
CA LYS A 346 -10.81 21.06 -6.67
C LYS A 346 -9.94 20.34 -7.71
N TYR A 347 -8.99 19.52 -7.27
CA TYR A 347 -7.96 18.96 -8.14
C TYR A 347 -8.03 17.44 -8.34
N HIS A 348 -8.63 16.70 -7.43
CA HIS A 348 -8.72 15.25 -7.54
C HIS A 348 -9.73 14.77 -8.60
N THR A 349 -9.87 13.48 -8.76
CA THR A 349 -10.89 12.86 -9.61
C THR A 349 -12.07 12.41 -8.75
N PRO A 350 -13.34 12.72 -9.11
CA PRO A 350 -14.50 12.26 -8.35
C PRO A 350 -14.53 10.74 -8.17
N GLY A 351 -15.18 10.27 -7.10
CA GLY A 351 -15.16 8.87 -6.70
C GLY A 351 -14.02 8.51 -5.76
N ASP A 352 -13.32 9.52 -5.27
CA ASP A 352 -12.25 9.39 -4.29
C ASP A 352 -12.76 9.07 -2.87
N VAL A 353 -11.91 8.52 -2.02
CA VAL A 353 -12.29 8.04 -0.69
C VAL A 353 -11.27 8.49 0.34
N ALA A 354 -11.74 9.30 1.29
CA ALA A 354 -11.00 9.57 2.52
C ALA A 354 -11.08 8.33 3.42
N ALA A 355 -10.05 7.51 3.47
CA ALA A 355 -10.02 6.29 4.28
C ALA A 355 -9.77 6.66 5.76
N LEU A 356 -10.85 6.66 6.55
CA LEU A 356 -10.83 7.01 7.97
C LEU A 356 -10.49 5.77 8.82
N GLY A 357 -9.38 5.83 9.52
CA GLY A 357 -9.03 4.82 10.52
C GLY A 357 -9.76 5.07 11.84
N ILE A 358 -11.06 4.81 11.90
CA ILE A 358 -11.88 4.92 13.10
C ILE A 358 -11.63 3.74 14.03
N GLU A 359 -11.57 2.55 13.45
CA GLU A 359 -11.27 1.24 14.01
C GLU A 359 -12.32 0.71 14.98
N SER A 360 -12.98 1.53 15.80
CA SER A 360 -14.07 1.13 16.71
C SER A 360 -14.92 2.32 17.14
N PHE A 361 -16.22 2.09 17.33
CA PHE A 361 -17.14 3.00 18.00
C PHE A 361 -17.39 2.62 19.47
N ASP A 362 -16.46 1.90 20.09
CA ASP A 362 -16.48 1.56 21.52
C ASP A 362 -15.36 2.35 22.22
N GLU A 363 -15.73 3.30 23.08
CA GLU A 363 -14.79 4.16 23.81
C GLU A 363 -13.75 3.38 24.62
N LYS A 364 -14.13 2.22 25.18
CA LYS A 364 -13.23 1.35 25.91
C LYS A 364 -12.12 0.82 24.98
N VAL A 365 -12.49 0.39 23.76
CA VAL A 365 -11.54 -0.07 22.75
C VAL A 365 -10.68 1.10 22.27
N VAL A 366 -11.28 2.27 22.03
CA VAL A 366 -10.57 3.49 21.63
C VAL A 366 -9.45 3.80 22.63
N ARG A 367 -9.79 3.89 23.91
CA ARG A 367 -8.83 4.22 24.99
C ARG A 367 -7.72 3.17 25.14
N LEU A 368 -8.06 1.88 25.17
CA LEU A 368 -7.09 0.80 25.41
C LEU A 368 -6.09 0.60 24.25
N ASN A 369 -6.43 1.08 23.06
CA ASN A 369 -5.62 0.92 21.87
C ASN A 369 -5.06 2.24 21.32
N ASN A 370 -5.21 3.33 22.06
CA ASN A 370 -4.79 4.66 21.65
C ASN A 370 -5.26 4.98 20.22
N LEU A 371 -6.58 4.80 19.95
CA LEU A 371 -7.16 5.10 18.65
C LEU A 371 -7.29 6.61 18.44
N LYS A 372 -7.62 7.03 17.24
CA LYS A 372 -7.51 8.42 16.77
C LYS A 372 -8.63 9.33 17.28
N VAL A 373 -9.83 8.80 17.45
CA VAL A 373 -11.05 9.56 17.75
C VAL A 373 -12.01 8.76 18.60
N TYR A 374 -12.81 9.47 19.38
CA TYR A 374 -13.99 8.92 20.04
C TYR A 374 -15.18 8.84 19.06
N PRO A 375 -16.22 8.06 19.39
CA PRO A 375 -17.32 7.78 18.47
C PRO A 375 -18.03 9.00 17.88
N ASP A 376 -18.33 10.03 18.70
CA ASP A 376 -19.01 11.23 18.23
C ASP A 376 -18.09 12.15 17.41
N GLU A 377 -16.78 12.19 17.72
CA GLU A 377 -15.78 12.85 16.89
C GLU A 377 -15.67 12.18 15.51
N ALA A 378 -15.69 10.84 15.48
CA ALA A 378 -15.70 10.10 14.22
C ALA A 378 -16.94 10.44 13.36
N LEU A 379 -18.10 10.56 13.97
CA LEU A 379 -19.34 10.95 13.30
C LEU A 379 -19.25 12.39 12.76
N GLU A 380 -18.66 13.31 13.52
CA GLU A 380 -18.44 14.69 13.08
C GLU A 380 -17.49 14.79 11.90
N ALA A 381 -16.39 14.04 11.89
CA ALA A 381 -15.49 13.96 10.74
C ALA A 381 -16.23 13.46 9.47
N ILE A 382 -17.11 12.47 9.62
CA ILE A 382 -17.95 11.96 8.53
C ILE A 382 -18.91 13.03 8.01
N ARG A 383 -19.55 13.81 8.90
CA ARG A 383 -20.45 14.92 8.52
C ARG A 383 -19.71 15.99 7.74
N LEU A 384 -18.51 16.38 8.21
CA LEU A 384 -17.68 17.40 7.55
C LEU A 384 -17.26 16.98 6.14
N ILE A 385 -16.80 15.74 5.94
CA ILE A 385 -16.47 15.23 4.60
C ILE A 385 -17.72 15.22 3.71
N ASN A 386 -18.87 14.75 4.22
CA ASN A 386 -20.12 14.73 3.46
C ASN A 386 -20.58 16.11 3.02
N LYS A 387 -20.46 17.12 3.89
CA LYS A 387 -20.89 18.51 3.60
C LYS A 387 -20.28 19.05 2.32
N TYR A 388 -19.00 18.72 2.02
CA TYR A 388 -18.28 19.22 0.85
C TYR A 388 -18.10 18.19 -0.25
N GLY A 389 -17.93 16.91 0.11
CA GLY A 389 -17.53 15.84 -0.82
C GLY A 389 -18.68 15.04 -1.42
N SER A 390 -19.92 15.16 -0.92
CA SER A 390 -21.07 14.40 -1.42
C SER A 390 -21.60 14.90 -2.77
N VAL A 391 -21.19 16.08 -3.23
CA VAL A 391 -21.55 16.61 -4.54
C VAL A 391 -21.05 15.69 -5.64
N ARG A 392 -21.92 15.41 -6.61
CA ARG A 392 -21.62 14.47 -7.71
C ARG A 392 -20.76 15.14 -8.78
N GLY A 393 -19.68 14.49 -9.14
CA GLY A 393 -18.77 14.95 -10.18
C GLY A 393 -19.09 14.42 -11.58
N TRP A 394 -18.27 14.79 -12.54
CA TRP A 394 -18.45 14.54 -13.98
C TRP A 394 -18.49 13.04 -14.36
N ASN A 395 -17.86 12.17 -13.59
CA ASN A 395 -17.81 10.72 -13.85
C ASN A 395 -18.99 9.94 -13.24
N GLY A 396 -19.97 10.65 -12.67
CA GLY A 396 -21.17 10.08 -12.09
C GLY A 396 -21.08 9.70 -10.62
N LEU A 397 -19.92 9.87 -9.96
CA LEU A 397 -19.74 9.62 -8.53
C LEU A 397 -19.62 10.91 -7.70
N PRO A 398 -19.94 10.88 -6.40
CA PRO A 398 -19.59 11.97 -5.50
C PRO A 398 -18.09 12.25 -5.51
N HIS A 399 -17.70 13.50 -5.26
CA HIS A 399 -16.29 13.90 -5.26
C HIS A 399 -15.47 13.11 -4.26
N LEU A 400 -15.75 13.26 -2.96
CA LEU A 400 -14.99 12.66 -1.87
C LEU A 400 -15.93 12.12 -0.81
N LEU A 401 -15.88 10.82 -0.55
CA LEU A 401 -16.68 10.21 0.50
C LEU A 401 -15.79 9.57 1.58
N PRO A 402 -16.25 9.53 2.84
CA PRO A 402 -15.56 8.76 3.86
C PRO A 402 -15.62 7.26 3.55
N GLY A 403 -14.51 6.57 3.81
CA GLY A 403 -14.42 5.12 3.95
C GLY A 403 -14.08 4.78 5.39
N ILE A 404 -14.85 3.92 6.03
CA ILE A 404 -14.69 3.57 7.44
C ILE A 404 -13.89 2.26 7.54
N ASN A 405 -12.81 2.26 8.32
CA ASN A 405 -12.13 1.03 8.72
C ASN A 405 -12.55 0.67 10.15
N LEU A 406 -12.94 -0.60 10.36
CA LEU A 406 -13.27 -1.17 11.67
C LEU A 406 -12.44 -2.44 11.89
N LEU A 407 -11.71 -2.49 13.02
CA LEU A 407 -10.84 -3.60 13.39
C LEU A 407 -11.42 -4.40 14.55
N HIS A 408 -11.31 -5.70 14.48
CA HIS A 408 -11.81 -6.65 15.47
C HIS A 408 -10.70 -7.56 16.00
N GLY A 409 -10.81 -7.92 17.28
CA GLY A 409 -9.79 -8.63 18.05
C GLY A 409 -8.97 -7.74 18.95
N LEU A 410 -9.22 -6.43 18.94
CA LEU A 410 -8.46 -5.47 19.75
C LEU A 410 -8.70 -5.68 21.27
N PRO A 411 -7.72 -5.37 22.13
CA PRO A 411 -7.93 -5.30 23.57
C PRO A 411 -9.13 -4.44 23.96
N GLY A 412 -9.96 -4.96 24.86
CA GLY A 412 -11.20 -4.27 25.29
C GLY A 412 -12.44 -4.64 24.51
N GLU A 413 -12.32 -5.32 23.36
CA GLU A 413 -13.47 -5.77 22.56
C GLU A 413 -14.40 -6.68 23.36
N SER A 414 -15.70 -6.45 23.22
CA SER A 414 -16.78 -7.19 23.86
C SER A 414 -18.00 -7.30 22.95
N ARG A 415 -19.08 -7.93 23.42
CA ARG A 415 -20.36 -7.94 22.67
C ARG A 415 -20.89 -6.52 22.47
N GLU A 416 -20.66 -5.64 23.43
CA GLU A 416 -21.04 -4.24 23.39
C GLU A 416 -20.36 -3.49 22.23
N THR A 417 -19.10 -3.78 21.92
CA THR A 417 -18.39 -3.20 20.79
C THR A 417 -19.15 -3.40 19.47
N TYR A 418 -19.67 -4.59 19.24
CA TYR A 418 -20.47 -4.89 18.04
C TYR A 418 -21.80 -4.14 18.02
N ARG A 419 -22.46 -4.03 19.18
CA ARG A 419 -23.69 -3.26 19.33
C ARG A 419 -23.47 -1.78 19.04
N LEU A 420 -22.44 -1.19 19.62
CA LEU A 420 -22.08 0.22 19.41
C LEU A 420 -21.68 0.49 17.96
N ASN A 421 -20.90 -0.37 17.34
CA ASN A 421 -20.54 -0.23 15.93
C ASN A 421 -21.81 -0.21 15.04
N ILE A 422 -22.79 -1.08 15.29
CA ILE A 422 -24.08 -1.08 14.57
C ILE A 422 -24.86 0.20 14.85
N LEU A 423 -24.92 0.65 16.11
CA LEU A 423 -25.61 1.89 16.51
C LEU A 423 -25.11 3.09 15.72
N TYR A 424 -23.78 3.30 15.65
CA TYR A 424 -23.22 4.44 14.92
C TYR A 424 -23.37 4.30 13.40
N LEU A 425 -23.30 3.10 12.85
CA LEU A 425 -23.60 2.88 11.44
C LEU A 425 -25.08 3.21 11.13
N ASN A 426 -26.01 2.92 12.05
CA ASN A 426 -27.41 3.32 11.89
C ASN A 426 -27.60 4.83 12.01
N LYS A 427 -26.93 5.52 12.96
CA LYS A 427 -26.92 7.00 13.00
C LYS A 427 -26.50 7.61 11.65
N ILE A 428 -25.46 7.08 11.01
CA ILE A 428 -25.01 7.51 9.69
C ILE A 428 -26.13 7.34 8.63
N ILE A 429 -26.88 6.23 8.69
CA ILE A 429 -28.02 6.00 7.80
C ILE A 429 -29.13 7.01 8.05
N ASP A 430 -29.47 7.24 9.32
CA ASP A 430 -30.60 8.09 9.74
C ASP A 430 -30.35 9.55 9.41
N GLU A 431 -29.11 10.01 9.55
CA GLU A 431 -28.65 11.33 9.14
C GLU A 431 -28.46 11.47 7.61
N LYS A 432 -28.79 10.43 6.82
CA LYS A 432 -28.66 10.41 5.35
C LYS A 432 -27.24 10.66 4.83
N LEU A 433 -26.22 10.50 5.67
CA LEU A 433 -24.81 10.62 5.28
C LEU A 433 -24.41 9.51 4.30
N LEU A 434 -23.47 9.82 3.42
CA LEU A 434 -22.90 8.88 2.47
C LEU A 434 -21.56 8.36 2.99
N VAL A 435 -21.40 7.04 2.95
CA VAL A 435 -20.14 6.35 3.24
C VAL A 435 -19.83 5.43 2.07
N ARG A 436 -18.64 5.61 1.46
CA ARG A 436 -18.27 4.82 0.27
C ARG A 436 -18.20 3.33 0.58
N ARG A 437 -17.72 2.96 1.77
CA ARG A 437 -17.61 1.58 2.22
C ARG A 437 -17.32 1.50 3.71
N VAL A 438 -17.68 0.36 4.31
CA VAL A 438 -17.16 -0.04 5.62
C VAL A 438 -16.26 -1.26 5.45
N ASN A 439 -15.03 -1.12 5.87
CA ASN A 439 -14.01 -2.15 5.76
C ASN A 439 -13.83 -2.83 7.13
N ILE A 440 -14.41 -4.00 7.26
CA ILE A 440 -14.42 -4.76 8.51
C ILE A 440 -13.37 -5.86 8.44
N ARG A 441 -12.45 -5.85 9.39
CA ARG A 441 -11.30 -6.77 9.42
C ARG A 441 -11.08 -7.33 10.81
N LYS A 442 -10.52 -8.53 10.88
CA LYS A 442 -9.82 -8.98 12.06
C LYS A 442 -8.41 -8.40 12.02
N ILE A 443 -7.88 -8.04 13.18
CA ILE A 443 -6.54 -7.46 13.29
C ILE A 443 -5.46 -8.45 12.83
N SER A 444 -4.43 -7.96 12.15
CA SER A 444 -3.16 -8.67 11.94
C SER A 444 -2.16 -8.18 12.97
N ILE A 445 -1.45 -9.10 13.60
CA ILE A 445 -0.50 -8.78 14.66
C ILE A 445 0.89 -8.78 14.02
N LEU A 446 1.49 -7.59 13.95
CA LEU A 446 2.79 -7.35 13.32
C LEU A 446 3.88 -7.13 14.38
N GLU A 447 5.11 -7.56 14.06
CA GLU A 447 6.26 -7.30 14.92
C GLU A 447 6.47 -5.81 15.19
N LYS A 448 7.15 -5.50 16.29
CA LYS A 448 7.49 -4.15 16.74
C LYS A 448 6.26 -3.25 17.05
N THR A 449 5.04 -3.80 16.97
CA THR A 449 3.84 -3.08 17.42
C THR A 449 3.54 -3.40 18.89
N PRO A 450 2.87 -2.50 19.65
CA PRO A 450 2.45 -2.82 21.03
C PRO A 450 1.56 -4.06 21.13
N LEU A 451 0.80 -4.40 20.10
CA LEU A 451 -0.02 -5.61 20.08
C LEU A 451 0.79 -6.90 19.99
N TRP A 452 2.02 -6.87 19.48
CA TRP A 452 2.88 -8.06 19.43
C TRP A 452 3.11 -8.68 20.81
N ILE A 453 3.28 -7.84 21.83
CA ILE A 453 3.42 -8.28 23.22
C ILE A 453 2.11 -8.89 23.77
N LYS A 454 0.96 -8.38 23.29
CA LYS A 454 -0.39 -8.80 23.72
C LYS A 454 -1.03 -9.84 22.78
N ARG A 455 -0.27 -10.45 21.88
CA ARG A 455 -0.79 -11.33 20.81
C ARG A 455 -1.70 -12.45 21.30
N ASP A 456 -1.40 -13.05 22.46
CA ASP A 456 -2.21 -14.14 23.00
C ASP A 456 -3.61 -13.68 23.42
N ILE A 457 -3.72 -12.49 24.01
CA ILE A 457 -4.99 -11.86 24.37
C ILE A 457 -5.80 -11.58 23.11
N VAL A 458 -5.15 -11.01 22.09
CA VAL A 458 -5.77 -10.69 20.79
C VAL A 458 -6.29 -11.96 20.12
N MET A 459 -5.46 -13.02 20.06
CA MET A 459 -5.84 -14.31 19.47
C MET A 459 -7.00 -14.96 20.23
N LYS A 460 -7.03 -14.85 21.56
CA LYS A 460 -8.15 -15.32 22.39
C LYS A 460 -9.44 -14.57 22.05
N ASN A 461 -9.39 -13.24 21.92
CA ASN A 461 -10.56 -12.42 21.55
C ASN A 461 -11.07 -12.78 20.15
N ILE A 462 -10.18 -12.91 19.16
CA ILE A 462 -10.54 -13.28 17.79
C ILE A 462 -11.30 -14.62 17.76
N ARG A 463 -10.85 -15.62 18.51
CA ARG A 463 -11.52 -16.93 18.61
C ARG A 463 -12.86 -16.79 19.31
N LYS A 464 -12.90 -16.14 20.48
CA LYS A 464 -14.09 -15.95 21.31
C LYS A 464 -15.24 -15.28 20.56
N TYR A 465 -14.95 -14.25 19.79
CA TYR A 465 -15.97 -13.45 19.09
C TYR A 465 -16.14 -13.81 17.61
N SER A 466 -15.53 -14.89 17.12
CA SER A 466 -15.54 -15.24 15.69
C SER A 466 -16.96 -15.37 15.10
N ARG A 467 -17.90 -16.01 15.79
CA ARG A 467 -19.31 -16.14 15.35
C ARG A 467 -19.99 -14.78 15.30
N LEU A 468 -19.81 -13.95 16.33
CA LEU A 468 -20.38 -12.62 16.40
C LEU A 468 -19.83 -11.72 15.30
N PHE A 469 -18.52 -11.77 15.07
CA PHE A 469 -17.85 -11.07 13.96
C PHE A 469 -18.47 -11.43 12.60
N ASN A 470 -18.68 -12.71 12.31
CA ASN A 470 -19.24 -13.14 11.04
C ASN A 470 -20.69 -12.65 10.85
N ASN A 471 -21.53 -12.70 11.89
CA ASN A 471 -22.89 -12.17 11.85
C ASN A 471 -22.91 -10.66 11.66
N TYR A 472 -22.08 -9.94 12.39
CA TYR A 472 -21.91 -8.50 12.26
C TYR A 472 -21.46 -8.11 10.85
N ARG A 473 -20.43 -8.75 10.31
CA ARG A 473 -19.93 -8.52 8.95
C ARG A 473 -21.01 -8.78 7.90
N LYS A 474 -21.82 -9.84 8.08
CA LYS A 474 -22.96 -10.15 7.20
C LYS A 474 -24.00 -9.03 7.24
N TYR A 475 -24.38 -8.56 8.43
CA TYR A 475 -25.29 -7.44 8.61
C TYR A 475 -24.83 -6.17 7.90
N VAL A 476 -23.58 -5.75 8.14
CA VAL A 476 -23.04 -4.55 7.49
C VAL A 476 -23.04 -4.69 5.97
N MET A 477 -22.63 -5.82 5.45
CA MET A 477 -22.54 -6.06 4.01
C MET A 477 -23.93 -6.11 3.33
N GLU A 478 -24.92 -6.75 3.97
CA GLU A 478 -26.24 -6.97 3.37
C GLU A 478 -27.19 -5.80 3.58
N PHE A 479 -27.01 -5.06 4.65
CA PHE A 479 -27.87 -3.93 5.01
C PHE A 479 -27.19 -2.58 4.76
N PHE A 480 -26.09 -2.28 5.45
CA PHE A 480 -25.45 -0.98 5.39
C PHE A 480 -24.82 -0.69 4.01
N ASP A 481 -23.92 -1.57 3.54
CA ASP A 481 -23.22 -1.37 2.26
C ASP A 481 -24.20 -1.32 1.09
N LYS A 482 -25.22 -2.18 1.08
CA LYS A 482 -26.26 -2.17 0.06
C LYS A 482 -27.03 -0.85 0.03
N LYS A 483 -27.40 -0.31 1.20
CA LYS A 483 -28.11 0.96 1.31
C LYS A 483 -27.22 2.14 0.88
N MET A 484 -25.93 2.13 1.26
CA MET A 484 -24.97 3.14 0.86
C MET A 484 -24.73 3.11 -0.66
N LEU A 485 -24.49 1.93 -1.23
CA LEU A 485 -24.25 1.81 -2.66
C LEU A 485 -25.47 2.28 -3.49
N SER A 486 -26.70 2.00 -3.04
CA SER A 486 -27.90 2.48 -3.73
C SER A 486 -28.07 4.00 -3.68
N ARG A 487 -27.60 4.66 -2.62
CA ARG A 487 -27.59 6.14 -2.51
C ARG A 487 -26.48 6.78 -3.36
N ILE A 488 -25.30 6.14 -3.39
CA ILE A 488 -24.15 6.61 -4.17
C ILE A 488 -24.39 6.41 -5.67
N THR A 489 -25.00 5.29 -6.05
CA THR A 489 -25.29 4.93 -7.46
C THR A 489 -26.80 4.65 -7.62
N PRO A 490 -27.67 5.69 -7.56
CA PRO A 490 -29.09 5.50 -7.75
C PRO A 490 -29.41 5.03 -9.18
N SER A 491 -30.57 4.39 -9.35
CA SER A 491 -31.06 4.01 -10.68
C SER A 491 -31.11 5.23 -11.61
N GLY A 492 -30.69 5.07 -12.85
CA GLY A 492 -30.58 6.15 -13.85
C GLY A 492 -29.24 6.90 -13.84
N CYS A 493 -28.45 6.79 -12.77
CA CYS A 493 -27.12 7.41 -12.70
C CYS A 493 -26.21 6.85 -13.82
N VAL A 494 -25.47 7.74 -14.52
CA VAL A 494 -24.49 7.35 -15.52
C VAL A 494 -23.11 7.35 -14.91
N LEU A 495 -22.44 6.20 -14.91
CA LEU A 495 -21.05 6.03 -14.54
C LEU A 495 -20.20 6.06 -15.81
N ARG A 496 -19.22 6.97 -15.83
CA ARG A 496 -18.37 7.20 -17.00
C ARG A 496 -16.97 6.63 -16.82
N TYR A 497 -16.28 6.36 -17.93
CA TYR A 497 -14.91 5.83 -17.92
C TYR A 497 -14.77 4.49 -17.18
N LEU A 498 -15.65 3.55 -17.48
CA LEU A 498 -15.57 2.18 -16.98
C LEU A 498 -14.67 1.35 -17.89
N PHE A 499 -13.62 0.77 -17.36
CA PHE A 499 -12.82 -0.21 -18.07
C PHE A 499 -13.38 -1.62 -17.90
N VAL A 500 -13.62 -2.32 -19.00
CA VAL A 500 -14.02 -3.72 -19.01
C VAL A 500 -12.81 -4.57 -18.65
N GLU A 501 -12.87 -5.24 -17.49
CA GLU A 501 -11.73 -5.98 -16.95
C GLU A 501 -11.80 -7.49 -17.17
N ARG A 502 -12.99 -8.04 -17.18
CA ARG A 502 -13.18 -9.49 -17.38
C ARG A 502 -14.63 -9.86 -17.71
N ARG A 503 -14.83 -11.10 -18.15
CA ARG A 503 -16.16 -11.71 -18.37
C ARG A 503 -16.44 -12.75 -17.28
N ILE A 504 -17.67 -12.77 -16.76
CA ILE A 504 -18.19 -13.77 -15.83
C ILE A 504 -19.57 -14.19 -16.31
N GLY A 505 -19.66 -15.37 -16.94
CA GLY A 505 -20.90 -15.83 -17.56
C GLY A 505 -21.39 -14.84 -18.61
N GLU A 506 -22.66 -14.43 -18.54
CA GLU A 506 -23.28 -13.46 -19.45
C GLU A 506 -22.91 -12.00 -19.17
N TYR A 507 -22.17 -11.73 -18.09
CA TYR A 507 -21.82 -10.38 -17.68
C TYR A 507 -20.36 -10.07 -17.95
N VAL A 508 -20.10 -8.86 -18.39
CA VAL A 508 -18.79 -8.23 -18.26
C VAL A 508 -18.72 -7.44 -16.97
N ILE A 509 -17.54 -7.45 -16.37
CA ILE A 509 -17.23 -6.66 -15.16
C ILE A 509 -16.40 -5.47 -15.61
N ALA A 510 -16.90 -4.27 -15.28
CA ALA A 510 -16.21 -3.04 -15.58
C ALA A 510 -16.07 -2.18 -14.32
N ARG A 511 -15.00 -1.37 -14.24
CA ARG A 511 -14.75 -0.46 -13.13
C ARG A 511 -14.09 0.83 -13.62
N GLN A 512 -14.32 1.92 -12.89
CA GLN A 512 -13.51 3.12 -13.04
C GLN A 512 -12.15 2.90 -12.36
N PRO A 513 -11.01 3.32 -12.94
CA PRO A 513 -9.74 3.35 -12.22
C PRO A 513 -9.86 4.32 -11.04
N ALA A 514 -9.84 3.76 -9.85
CA ALA A 514 -10.06 4.49 -8.60
C ALA A 514 -9.41 3.74 -7.44
N SER A 515 -9.09 4.42 -6.34
CA SER A 515 -8.56 3.78 -5.13
C SER A 515 -9.50 2.69 -4.59
N TYR A 516 -10.82 2.91 -4.72
CA TYR A 516 -11.87 1.98 -4.29
C TYR A 516 -12.99 1.90 -5.33
N PRO A 517 -12.75 1.26 -6.49
CA PRO A 517 -13.69 1.25 -7.59
C PRO A 517 -14.99 0.51 -7.27
N ILE A 518 -16.07 0.90 -7.94
CA ILE A 518 -17.36 0.21 -7.89
C ILE A 518 -17.37 -0.87 -8.96
N VAL A 519 -17.75 -2.08 -8.58
CA VAL A 519 -17.93 -3.19 -9.51
C VAL A 519 -19.23 -2.99 -10.29
N VAL A 520 -19.14 -2.83 -11.60
CA VAL A 520 -20.29 -2.68 -12.51
C VAL A 520 -20.41 -3.93 -13.35
N LYS A 521 -21.60 -4.54 -13.32
CA LYS A 521 -21.98 -5.71 -14.12
C LYS A 521 -22.84 -5.25 -15.29
N ILE A 522 -22.44 -5.61 -16.50
CA ILE A 522 -23.14 -5.23 -17.72
C ILE A 522 -23.36 -6.49 -18.55
N ARG A 523 -24.61 -6.72 -18.97
CA ARG A 523 -24.94 -7.83 -19.87
C ARG A 523 -24.80 -7.32 -21.31
N ASP A 524 -23.62 -7.51 -21.88
CA ASP A 524 -23.29 -7.04 -23.22
C ASP A 524 -22.06 -7.81 -23.77
N HIS A 525 -21.86 -7.70 -25.10
CA HIS A 525 -20.70 -8.25 -25.82
C HIS A 525 -19.61 -7.17 -25.96
N LEU A 526 -18.83 -6.95 -24.88
CA LEU A 526 -17.76 -5.96 -24.80
C LEU A 526 -16.40 -6.66 -24.72
N ASN A 527 -15.38 -6.05 -25.30
CA ASN A 527 -14.01 -6.54 -25.24
C ASN A 527 -13.32 -6.12 -23.92
N ILE A 528 -12.45 -7.00 -23.41
CA ILE A 528 -11.58 -6.65 -22.28
C ILE A 528 -10.68 -5.48 -22.70
N GLY A 529 -10.53 -4.47 -21.83
CA GLY A 529 -9.79 -3.24 -22.10
C GLY A 529 -10.64 -2.13 -22.74
N GLU A 530 -11.86 -2.42 -23.22
CA GLU A 530 -12.77 -1.40 -23.74
C GLU A 530 -13.17 -0.41 -22.63
N CYS A 531 -13.21 0.87 -22.96
CA CYS A 531 -13.64 1.93 -22.05
C CYS A 531 -15.04 2.40 -22.44
N ILE A 532 -15.98 2.36 -21.51
CA ILE A 532 -17.40 2.62 -21.76
C ILE A 532 -18.04 3.50 -20.69
N ASP A 533 -19.19 4.08 -21.02
CA ASP A 533 -20.12 4.67 -20.06
C ASP A 533 -21.30 3.71 -19.85
N ALA A 534 -21.82 3.64 -18.61
CA ALA A 534 -22.96 2.77 -18.33
C ALA A 534 -23.97 3.42 -17.38
N ARG A 535 -25.26 3.19 -17.65
CA ARG A 535 -26.39 3.67 -16.86
C ARG A 535 -26.80 2.59 -15.85
N VAL A 536 -26.78 2.95 -14.58
CA VAL A 536 -27.15 2.07 -13.47
C VAL A 536 -28.64 1.72 -13.56
N LYS A 537 -28.92 0.42 -13.48
CA LYS A 537 -30.29 -0.14 -13.38
C LYS A 537 -30.66 -0.47 -11.95
N LYS A 538 -29.74 -1.13 -11.22
CA LYS A 538 -29.98 -1.61 -9.85
C LYS A 538 -28.69 -1.77 -9.11
N SER A 539 -28.68 -1.42 -7.83
CA SER A 539 -27.57 -1.65 -6.91
C SER A 539 -27.79 -2.90 -6.07
N ALA A 540 -26.74 -3.71 -5.92
CA ALA A 540 -26.66 -4.83 -4.98
C ALA A 540 -25.75 -4.45 -3.79
N SER A 541 -25.35 -5.40 -2.95
CA SER A 541 -24.50 -5.12 -1.80
C SER A 541 -23.06 -4.71 -2.16
N LYS A 542 -22.52 -5.21 -3.27
CA LYS A 542 -21.11 -5.01 -3.67
C LYS A 542 -20.92 -4.61 -5.12
N SER A 543 -21.98 -4.56 -5.89
CA SER A 543 -21.90 -4.26 -7.32
C SER A 543 -23.19 -3.60 -7.78
N VAL A 544 -23.11 -2.94 -8.93
CA VAL A 544 -24.28 -2.41 -9.63
C VAL A 544 -24.51 -3.16 -10.94
N LEU A 545 -25.77 -3.34 -11.29
CA LEU A 545 -26.19 -3.79 -12.60
C LEU A 545 -26.45 -2.55 -13.47
N ALA A 546 -25.85 -2.50 -14.63
CA ALA A 546 -25.99 -1.36 -15.54
C ALA A 546 -26.16 -1.81 -17.00
N SER A 547 -26.54 -0.88 -17.86
CA SER A 547 -26.50 -1.05 -19.32
C SER A 547 -25.54 -0.03 -19.93
N ARG A 548 -24.86 -0.41 -21.00
CA ARG A 548 -24.04 0.51 -21.79
C ARG A 548 -24.88 1.73 -22.20
N VAL A 549 -24.27 2.90 -22.15
CA VAL A 549 -24.79 4.11 -22.80
C VAL A 549 -24.16 4.16 -24.19
N VAL A 550 -25.00 4.15 -25.20
CA VAL A 550 -24.60 4.27 -26.60
C VAL A 550 -24.47 5.74 -26.96
#